data_2421f1f6a8c1d2159b7622b1afb09604
#
_entry.id   2421f1f6a8c1d2159b7622b1afb09604
#
_cell.length_a   1.000
_cell.length_b   1.000
_cell.length_c   1.000
_cell.angle_alpha   90.00
_cell.angle_beta   90.00
_cell.angle_gamma   90.00
#
_symmetry.space_group_name_H-M   'P 1'
#
loop_
_entity.id
_entity.type
_entity.pdbx_description
1 polymer ?
#
loop_
_entity_poly.entity_id
_entity_poly.type
_entity_poly.pdbx_seq_one_letter_code
_entity_poly.pdbx_strand_id
1 'polypeptide(L)'
;EKLDSEDKIVFHHEDMFLFSEPDFEKLSEIDRMIEDEEAHFIKLCKATYRPHEFYLERAKDIFHCPRDLAFAIQPTMCKVKNLLTIYQQTPGSNIWEFEANSNVICAQNNMVCCFANQAGEQRVGMYHWESFTYPYIATAIVKGKWNTEGYAKQLELIFDEYSINPATRGVNA
;
A
#
# COMPACT_ATOMS: atom_id res chain seq x y z
N GLU A 1 20.57 2.23 10.74
CA GLU A 1 21.09 1.29 9.73
C GLU A 1 20.83 1.89 8.35
N LYS A 2 21.78 1.78 7.43
CA LYS A 2 21.62 2.32 6.08
C LYS A 2 21.04 1.22 5.20
N LEU A 3 19.93 1.47 4.52
CA LEU A 3 19.35 0.54 3.57
C LEU A 3 20.27 0.35 2.36
N ASP A 4 20.39 -0.90 1.89
CA ASP A 4 21.02 -1.24 0.61
C ASP A 4 20.01 -1.08 -0.53
N SER A 5 20.50 -0.89 -1.74
CA SER A 5 19.65 -0.77 -2.94
C SER A 5 18.84 -2.01 -3.25
N GLU A 6 19.33 -3.19 -2.86
CA GLU A 6 18.66 -4.48 -3.05
C GLU A 6 17.74 -4.88 -1.88
N ASP A 7 17.81 -4.15 -0.76
CA ASP A 7 16.87 -4.39 0.35
C ASP A 7 15.42 -4.26 -0.13
N LYS A 8 14.58 -5.15 0.36
CA LYS A 8 13.14 -5.12 0.13
C LYS A 8 12.45 -4.42 1.29
N ILE A 9 11.53 -3.53 0.97
CA ILE A 9 10.80 -2.70 1.93
C ILE A 9 9.31 -2.73 1.64
N VAL A 10 8.52 -2.50 2.67
CA VAL A 10 7.12 -2.08 2.51
C VAL A 10 7.07 -0.57 2.68
N PHE A 11 6.69 0.11 1.62
CA PHE A 11 6.48 1.56 1.59
C PHE A 11 5.00 1.86 1.77
N HIS A 12 4.69 2.78 2.66
CA HIS A 12 3.33 3.32 2.84
C HIS A 12 3.38 4.71 3.49
N HIS A 13 2.24 5.39 3.54
CA HIS A 13 2.11 6.70 4.17
C HIS A 13 2.17 6.60 5.71
N GLU A 14 2.59 7.68 6.39
CA GLU A 14 2.83 7.69 7.84
C GLU A 14 1.56 7.56 8.70
N ASP A 15 0.38 7.77 8.12
CA ASP A 15 -0.91 7.58 8.80
C ASP A 15 -1.60 6.25 8.48
N MET A 16 -0.90 5.35 7.82
CA MET A 16 -1.34 3.98 7.56
C MET A 16 -0.76 3.04 8.61
N PHE A 17 -1.61 2.49 9.46
CA PHE A 17 -1.19 1.61 10.56
C PHE A 17 -1.69 0.19 10.35
N LEU A 18 -0.83 -0.79 10.64
CA LEU A 18 -1.27 -2.16 10.82
C LEU A 18 -2.12 -2.26 12.09
N PHE A 19 -3.23 -2.99 12.01
CA PHE A 19 -4.11 -3.25 13.15
C PHE A 19 -4.24 -4.74 13.49
N SER A 20 -3.67 -5.61 12.66
CA SER A 20 -3.52 -7.02 12.96
C SER A 20 -2.31 -7.62 12.23
N GLU A 21 -1.99 -8.87 12.53
CA GLU A 21 -0.86 -9.58 11.96
C GLU A 21 -1.03 -9.76 10.44
N PRO A 22 0.01 -9.46 9.63
CA PRO A 22 0.00 -9.70 8.19
C PRO A 22 -0.02 -11.18 7.84
N ASP A 23 -0.49 -11.51 6.63
CA ASP A 23 -0.33 -12.83 6.03
C ASP A 23 1.13 -13.04 5.58
N PHE A 24 1.96 -13.60 6.47
CA PHE A 24 3.37 -13.83 6.21
C PHE A 24 3.64 -14.84 5.10
N GLU A 25 2.71 -15.77 4.84
CA GLU A 25 2.84 -16.71 3.74
C GLU A 25 2.72 -15.97 2.40
N LYS A 26 1.69 -15.12 2.27
CA LYS A 26 1.49 -14.28 1.09
C LYS A 26 2.61 -13.24 0.94
N LEU A 27 3.07 -12.63 2.02
CA LEU A 27 4.21 -11.70 1.97
C LEU A 27 5.49 -12.41 1.51
N SER A 28 5.72 -13.67 1.92
CA SER A 28 6.87 -14.45 1.46
C SER A 28 6.78 -14.83 -0.01
N GLU A 29 5.58 -15.05 -0.55
CA GLU A 29 5.36 -15.24 -1.98
C GLU A 29 5.70 -13.95 -2.75
N ILE A 30 5.18 -12.81 -2.29
CA ILE A 30 5.45 -11.48 -2.86
C ILE A 30 6.94 -11.15 -2.81
N ASP A 31 7.61 -11.45 -1.69
CA ASP A 31 9.04 -11.24 -1.50
C ASP A 31 9.87 -12.00 -2.56
N ARG A 32 9.51 -13.25 -2.86
CA ARG A 32 10.16 -14.03 -3.92
C ARG A 32 9.92 -13.43 -5.30
N MET A 33 8.70 -13.00 -5.62
CA MET A 33 8.40 -12.35 -6.92
C MET A 33 9.22 -11.07 -7.13
N ILE A 34 9.46 -10.29 -6.05
CA ILE A 34 10.31 -9.10 -6.09
C ILE A 34 11.78 -9.49 -6.22
N GLU A 35 12.23 -10.55 -5.55
CA GLU A 35 13.61 -11.04 -5.64
C GLU A 35 13.95 -11.53 -7.03
N ASP A 36 13.07 -12.33 -7.62
CA ASP A 36 13.21 -12.91 -8.96
C ASP A 36 12.93 -11.90 -10.09
N GLU A 37 12.72 -10.62 -9.75
CA GLU A 37 12.41 -9.52 -10.67
C GLU A 37 11.16 -9.76 -11.55
N GLU A 38 10.27 -10.63 -11.11
CA GLU A 38 8.98 -10.84 -11.76
C GLU A 38 8.05 -9.64 -11.62
N ALA A 39 8.21 -8.85 -10.54
CA ALA A 39 7.56 -7.58 -10.33
C ALA A 39 8.51 -6.59 -9.66
N HIS A 40 8.36 -5.29 -9.96
CA HIS A 40 9.13 -4.20 -9.39
C HIS A 40 8.41 -3.57 -8.19
N PHE A 41 7.09 -3.51 -8.27
CA PHE A 41 6.20 -3.02 -7.21
C PHE A 41 4.99 -3.96 -7.08
N ILE A 42 4.69 -4.38 -5.87
CA ILE A 42 3.46 -5.12 -5.57
C ILE A 42 2.72 -4.39 -4.45
N LYS A 43 1.59 -3.76 -4.79
CA LYS A 43 0.69 -3.19 -3.79
C LYS A 43 0.05 -4.32 -2.99
N LEU A 44 0.07 -4.18 -1.68
CA LEU A 44 -0.45 -5.17 -0.73
C LEU A 44 -1.97 -5.06 -0.52
N CYS A 45 -2.63 -4.27 -1.36
CA CYS A 45 -4.08 -4.10 -1.37
C CYS A 45 -4.57 -3.87 -2.80
N LYS A 46 -5.86 -4.08 -3.03
CA LYS A 46 -6.49 -3.79 -4.32
C LYS A 46 -6.39 -2.31 -4.67
N ALA A 47 -5.90 -2.04 -5.87
CA ALA A 47 -5.60 -0.70 -6.34
C ALA A 47 -6.55 -0.19 -7.42
N THR A 48 -7.78 -0.68 -7.48
CA THR A 48 -8.70 -0.34 -8.56
C THR A 48 -10.16 -0.42 -8.17
N TYR A 49 -11.01 0.33 -8.88
CA TYR A 49 -12.47 0.27 -8.72
C TYR A 49 -13.13 -0.85 -9.53
N ARG A 50 -12.42 -1.37 -10.53
CA ARG A 50 -12.97 -2.41 -11.40
C ARG A 50 -12.89 -3.78 -10.72
N PRO A 51 -13.79 -4.71 -11.04
CA PRO A 51 -13.67 -6.10 -10.65
C PRO A 51 -12.32 -6.69 -11.08
N HIS A 52 -11.76 -7.60 -10.27
CA HIS A 52 -10.42 -8.16 -10.53
C HIS A 52 -10.36 -8.98 -11.83
N GLU A 53 -11.47 -9.53 -12.31
CA GLU A 53 -11.58 -10.29 -13.55
C GLU A 53 -11.19 -9.48 -14.81
N PHE A 54 -11.12 -8.16 -14.69
CA PHE A 54 -10.63 -7.29 -15.77
C PHE A 54 -9.11 -7.21 -15.85
N TYR A 55 -8.39 -7.82 -14.90
CA TYR A 55 -6.94 -7.74 -14.83
C TYR A 55 -6.32 -9.12 -15.05
N LEU A 56 -5.16 -9.13 -15.70
CA LEU A 56 -4.38 -10.34 -15.89
C LEU A 56 -3.80 -10.77 -14.54
N GLU A 57 -4.16 -11.97 -14.12
CA GLU A 57 -3.57 -12.60 -12.94
C GLU A 57 -2.13 -13.04 -13.25
N ARG A 58 -1.18 -12.65 -12.43
CA ARG A 58 0.24 -13.00 -12.53
C ARG A 58 0.58 -14.23 -11.70
N ALA A 59 0.05 -14.27 -10.49
CA ALA A 59 0.12 -15.38 -9.56
C ALA A 59 -1.21 -15.43 -8.80
N LYS A 60 -1.46 -16.45 -7.99
CA LYS A 60 -2.70 -16.56 -7.22
C LYS A 60 -2.96 -15.29 -6.40
N ASP A 61 -4.09 -14.65 -6.63
CA ASP A 61 -4.52 -13.43 -5.95
C ASP A 61 -3.57 -12.21 -6.18
N ILE A 62 -2.69 -12.26 -7.20
CA ILE A 62 -1.80 -11.17 -7.58
C ILE A 62 -2.03 -10.82 -9.05
N PHE A 63 -2.40 -9.57 -9.31
CA PHE A 63 -2.87 -9.08 -10.61
C PHE A 63 -2.00 -7.93 -11.12
N HIS A 64 -1.87 -7.80 -12.43
CA HIS A 64 -1.23 -6.64 -13.04
C HIS A 64 -2.00 -5.35 -12.75
N CYS A 65 -1.28 -4.31 -12.40
CA CYS A 65 -1.85 -2.98 -12.23
C CYS A 65 -2.30 -2.39 -13.57
N PRO A 66 -3.40 -1.62 -13.60
CA PRO A 66 -3.68 -0.73 -14.71
C PRO A 66 -2.58 0.35 -14.82
N ARG A 67 -2.33 0.84 -16.04
CA ARG A 67 -1.24 1.79 -16.30
C ARG A 67 -1.33 3.11 -15.52
N ASP A 68 -2.54 3.56 -15.25
CA ASP A 68 -2.85 4.79 -14.51
C ASP A 68 -2.81 4.60 -12.98
N LEU A 69 -2.61 3.37 -12.52
CA LEU A 69 -2.50 2.99 -11.11
C LEU A 69 -1.31 2.04 -10.87
N ALA A 70 -0.27 2.13 -11.69
CA ALA A 70 0.95 1.32 -11.55
C ALA A 70 1.59 1.54 -10.17
N PHE A 71 1.68 2.80 -9.74
CA PHE A 71 2.14 3.19 -8.41
C PHE A 71 1.07 4.04 -7.70
N ALA A 72 0.89 3.82 -6.41
CA ALA A 72 0.09 4.65 -5.52
C ALA A 72 0.72 4.61 -4.11
N ILE A 73 0.41 5.63 -3.29
CA ILE A 73 0.86 5.69 -1.90
C ILE A 73 -0.08 4.83 -1.03
N GLN A 74 0.01 3.56 -1.24
CA GLN A 74 -0.65 2.50 -0.49
C GLN A 74 0.42 1.50 -0.07
N PRO A 75 0.18 0.64 0.91
CA PRO A 75 1.17 -0.36 1.29
C PRO A 75 1.67 -1.13 0.07
N THR A 76 2.94 -0.96 -0.26
CA THR A 76 3.56 -1.50 -1.48
C THR A 76 4.93 -2.09 -1.14
N MET A 77 5.17 -3.33 -1.54
CA MET A 77 6.48 -3.96 -1.43
C MET A 77 7.30 -3.73 -2.69
N CYS A 78 8.57 -3.38 -2.53
CA CYS A 78 9.53 -3.17 -3.62
C CYS A 78 10.98 -3.26 -3.13
N LYS A 79 11.94 -3.35 -4.06
CA LYS A 79 13.35 -3.08 -3.75
C LYS A 79 13.59 -1.58 -3.60
N VAL A 80 14.49 -1.21 -2.71
CA VAL A 80 14.88 0.20 -2.45
C VAL A 80 15.29 0.90 -3.75
N LYS A 81 16.06 0.25 -4.64
CA LYS A 81 16.49 0.81 -5.93
C LYS A 81 15.31 1.28 -6.80
N ASN A 82 14.20 0.55 -6.79
CA ASN A 82 13.03 0.89 -7.61
C ASN A 82 12.33 2.14 -7.06
N LEU A 83 12.18 2.23 -5.75
CA LEU A 83 11.60 3.41 -5.11
C LEU A 83 12.50 4.65 -5.27
N LEU A 84 13.82 4.49 -5.13
CA LEU A 84 14.79 5.56 -5.37
C LEU A 84 14.73 6.09 -6.81
N THR A 85 14.52 5.21 -7.80
CA THR A 85 14.36 5.62 -9.20
C THR A 85 13.18 6.58 -9.36
N ILE A 86 12.06 6.32 -8.67
CA ILE A 86 10.90 7.21 -8.68
C ILE A 86 11.23 8.54 -7.97
N TYR A 87 11.75 8.50 -6.75
CA TYR A 87 12.06 9.71 -5.97
C TYR A 87 13.05 10.64 -6.67
N GLN A 88 14.08 10.09 -7.32
CA GLN A 88 15.08 10.88 -8.05
C GLN A 88 14.50 11.63 -9.26
N GLN A 89 13.43 11.11 -9.85
CA GLN A 89 12.79 11.68 -11.02
C GLN A 89 11.57 12.56 -10.68
N THR A 90 11.20 12.67 -9.40
CA THR A 90 10.06 13.48 -8.91
C THR A 90 10.46 14.51 -7.85
N PRO A 91 11.56 15.26 -8.01
CA PRO A 91 12.01 16.17 -6.95
C PRO A 91 10.98 17.30 -6.73
N GLY A 92 10.67 17.56 -5.45
CA GLY A 92 9.80 18.68 -5.06
C GLY A 92 8.32 18.49 -5.35
N SER A 93 7.88 17.31 -5.79
CA SER A 93 6.47 16.99 -6.01
C SER A 93 5.69 16.94 -4.70
N ASN A 94 4.47 17.46 -4.71
CA ASN A 94 3.50 17.12 -3.67
C ASN A 94 3.02 15.68 -3.87
N ILE A 95 2.25 15.15 -2.89
CA ILE A 95 1.84 13.73 -2.87
C ILE A 95 1.06 13.31 -4.12
N TRP A 96 0.19 14.16 -4.63
CA TRP A 96 -0.64 13.88 -5.81
C TRP A 96 0.18 13.89 -7.10
N GLU A 97 1.08 14.85 -7.22
CA GLU A 97 2.05 14.93 -8.33
C GLU A 97 3.01 13.76 -8.28
N PHE A 98 3.44 13.35 -7.08
CA PHE A 98 4.30 12.19 -6.89
C PHE A 98 3.63 10.91 -7.43
N GLU A 99 2.39 10.63 -7.06
CA GLU A 99 1.65 9.47 -7.57
C GLU A 99 1.49 9.51 -9.09
N ALA A 100 1.03 10.66 -9.64
CA ALA A 100 0.81 10.82 -11.07
C ALA A 100 2.10 10.63 -11.88
N ASN A 101 3.19 11.27 -11.45
CA ASN A 101 4.50 11.18 -12.10
C ASN A 101 5.10 9.77 -11.98
N SER A 102 4.92 9.11 -10.84
CA SER A 102 5.38 7.74 -10.62
C SER A 102 4.80 6.76 -11.62
N ASN A 103 3.53 6.92 -12.00
CA ASN A 103 2.91 6.09 -13.04
C ASN A 103 3.59 6.24 -14.40
N VAL A 104 3.97 7.48 -14.75
CA VAL A 104 4.71 7.77 -16.00
C VAL A 104 6.10 7.14 -15.94
N ILE A 105 6.81 7.29 -14.82
CA ILE A 105 8.14 6.74 -14.62
C ILE A 105 8.14 5.22 -14.67
N CYS A 106 7.17 4.57 -14.03
CA CYS A 106 7.01 3.11 -14.11
C CYS A 106 6.84 2.65 -15.56
N ALA A 107 6.02 3.35 -16.35
CA ALA A 107 5.81 3.03 -17.76
C ALA A 107 7.07 3.25 -18.61
N GLN A 108 7.80 4.35 -18.41
CA GLN A 108 9.04 4.68 -19.14
C GLN A 108 10.17 3.69 -18.86
N ASN A 109 10.23 3.16 -17.64
CA ASN A 109 11.24 2.18 -17.23
C ASN A 109 10.78 0.73 -17.39
N ASN A 110 9.63 0.49 -18.04
CA ASN A 110 9.04 -0.85 -18.22
C ASN A 110 8.89 -1.62 -16.89
N MET A 111 8.59 -0.93 -15.80
CA MET A 111 8.43 -1.57 -14.51
C MET A 111 7.14 -2.39 -14.46
N VAL A 112 7.26 -3.64 -14.03
CA VAL A 112 6.11 -4.52 -13.80
C VAL A 112 5.53 -4.18 -12.44
N CYS A 113 4.27 -3.72 -12.43
CA CYS A 113 3.54 -3.32 -11.23
C CYS A 113 2.32 -4.21 -11.06
N CYS A 114 2.15 -4.75 -9.85
CA CYS A 114 1.06 -5.65 -9.49
C CYS A 114 0.33 -5.17 -8.23
N PHE A 115 -0.80 -5.79 -7.93
CA PHE A 115 -1.52 -5.62 -6.68
C PHE A 115 -2.03 -6.97 -6.18
N ALA A 116 -2.07 -7.15 -4.86
CA ALA A 116 -2.71 -8.28 -4.22
C ALA A 116 -4.20 -7.99 -4.02
N ASN A 117 -5.05 -9.01 -4.20
CA ASN A 117 -6.47 -8.95 -3.91
C ASN A 117 -7.01 -10.34 -3.60
N GLN A 118 -7.23 -10.62 -2.34
CA GLN A 118 -7.81 -11.89 -1.91
C GLN A 118 -9.34 -11.85 -1.96
N ALA A 119 -9.93 -13.02 -2.18
CA ALA A 119 -11.38 -13.14 -2.22
C ALA A 119 -12.01 -12.73 -0.87
N GLY A 120 -13.03 -11.89 -0.91
CA GLY A 120 -13.72 -11.41 0.30
C GLY A 120 -13.31 -10.02 0.75
N GLU A 121 -12.18 -9.49 0.28
CA GLU A 121 -11.78 -8.11 0.58
C GLU A 121 -12.82 -7.11 0.09
N GLN A 122 -13.20 -6.17 0.97
CA GLN A 122 -14.24 -5.18 0.71
C GLN A 122 -13.62 -3.79 0.50
N ARG A 123 -14.37 -2.94 -0.19
CA ARG A 123 -13.98 -1.54 -0.36
C ARG A 123 -14.24 -0.76 0.93
N VAL A 124 -13.26 0.02 1.36
CA VAL A 124 -13.33 0.89 2.53
C VAL A 124 -13.12 2.34 2.07
N GLY A 125 -14.19 3.13 2.12
CA GLY A 125 -14.14 4.52 1.65
C GLY A 125 -14.00 4.65 0.12
N MET A 126 -13.47 5.79 -0.33
CA MET A 126 -13.45 6.13 -1.77
C MET A 126 -12.29 5.46 -2.53
N TYR A 127 -11.12 5.38 -1.94
CA TYR A 127 -9.87 5.01 -2.62
C TYR A 127 -9.19 3.77 -2.04
N HIS A 128 -9.73 3.17 -0.97
CA HIS A 128 -9.07 2.10 -0.23
C HIS A 128 -9.89 0.82 -0.23
N TRP A 129 -9.20 -0.28 -0.05
CA TRP A 129 -9.75 -1.61 0.09
C TRP A 129 -9.18 -2.25 1.34
N GLU A 130 -9.93 -3.16 1.95
CA GLU A 130 -9.36 -4.07 2.92
C GLU A 130 -8.20 -4.84 2.27
N SER A 131 -7.27 -5.28 3.09
CA SER A 131 -6.24 -6.20 2.68
C SER A 131 -6.09 -7.29 3.72
N PHE A 132 -6.29 -8.54 3.32
CA PHE A 132 -5.99 -9.69 4.17
C PHE A 132 -4.49 -9.97 4.16
N THR A 133 -3.78 -9.61 3.09
CA THR A 133 -2.32 -9.70 3.02
C THR A 133 -1.63 -8.76 4.00
N TYR A 134 -2.11 -7.53 4.15
CA TYR A 134 -1.52 -6.48 4.97
C TYR A 134 -2.64 -5.67 5.64
N PRO A 135 -3.21 -6.16 6.74
CA PRO A 135 -4.37 -5.54 7.39
C PRO A 135 -4.03 -4.16 7.94
N TYR A 136 -4.42 -3.10 7.23
CA TYR A 136 -4.03 -1.74 7.51
C TYR A 136 -5.23 -0.79 7.61
N ILE A 137 -5.04 0.27 8.39
CA ILE A 137 -5.91 1.44 8.38
C ILE A 137 -5.38 2.37 7.30
N ALA A 138 -6.19 2.68 6.30
CA ALA A 138 -5.75 3.48 5.15
C ALA A 138 -5.56 4.96 5.47
N THR A 139 -6.32 5.50 6.41
CA THR A 139 -6.23 6.90 6.86
C THR A 139 -6.65 6.96 8.32
N ALA A 140 -5.69 6.76 9.20
CA ALA A 140 -5.96 6.77 10.64
C ALA A 140 -6.21 8.18 11.19
N ILE A 141 -5.71 9.21 10.48
CA ILE A 141 -5.75 10.60 10.96
C ILE A 141 -6.32 11.51 9.87
N VAL A 142 -7.39 12.23 10.21
CA VAL A 142 -8.00 13.25 9.36
C VAL A 142 -7.97 14.59 10.08
N LYS A 143 -7.39 15.62 9.47
CA LYS A 143 -7.26 16.96 10.05
C LYS A 143 -6.71 16.96 11.49
N GLY A 144 -5.74 16.10 11.75
CA GLY A 144 -5.09 15.97 13.05
C GLY A 144 -5.85 15.17 14.12
N LYS A 145 -7.01 14.61 13.80
CA LYS A 145 -7.85 13.81 14.69
C LYS A 145 -7.93 12.36 14.23
N TRP A 146 -8.22 11.44 15.15
CA TRP A 146 -8.46 10.04 14.83
C TRP A 146 -9.70 9.87 13.94
N ASN A 147 -9.57 9.11 12.88
CA ASN A 147 -10.64 8.84 11.91
C ASN A 147 -11.51 7.65 12.37
N THR A 148 -12.43 7.91 13.27
CA THR A 148 -13.34 6.86 13.79
C THR A 148 -14.54 6.60 12.87
N GLU A 149 -14.81 7.45 11.90
CA GLU A 149 -15.93 7.25 10.97
C GLU A 149 -15.73 5.97 10.12
N GLY A 150 -14.50 5.75 9.60
CA GLY A 150 -14.21 4.59 8.77
C GLY A 150 -13.56 3.41 9.51
N TYR A 151 -12.89 3.66 10.64
CA TYR A 151 -11.96 2.71 11.26
C TYR A 151 -12.08 2.59 12.78
N ALA A 152 -13.27 2.82 13.34
CA ALA A 152 -13.47 2.79 14.80
C ALA A 152 -12.94 1.51 15.45
N LYS A 153 -13.34 0.36 14.92
CA LYS A 153 -12.95 -0.96 15.46
C LYS A 153 -11.44 -1.22 15.37
N GLN A 154 -10.84 -0.88 14.23
CA GLN A 154 -9.41 -1.08 13.99
C GLN A 154 -8.57 -0.15 14.87
N LEU A 155 -9.01 1.10 15.02
CA LEU A 155 -8.36 2.07 15.91
C LEU A 155 -8.46 1.66 17.37
N GLU A 156 -9.60 1.10 17.81
CA GLU A 156 -9.78 0.58 19.17
C GLU A 156 -8.74 -0.51 19.49
N LEU A 157 -8.48 -1.45 18.56
CA LEU A 157 -7.45 -2.46 18.72
C LEU A 157 -6.06 -1.84 18.94
N ILE A 158 -5.70 -0.84 18.14
CA ILE A 158 -4.42 -0.12 18.26
C ILE A 158 -4.35 0.66 19.58
N PHE A 159 -5.44 1.34 19.97
CA PHE A 159 -5.47 2.10 21.22
C PHE A 159 -5.26 1.20 22.43
N ASP A 160 -5.89 0.04 22.45
CA ASP A 160 -5.75 -0.95 23.52
C ASP A 160 -4.34 -1.55 23.55
N GLU A 161 -3.83 -2.01 22.41
CA GLU A 161 -2.51 -2.65 22.30
C GLU A 161 -1.37 -1.70 22.74
N TYR A 162 -1.42 -0.46 22.28
CA TYR A 162 -0.35 0.53 22.55
C TYR A 162 -0.68 1.48 23.70
N SER A 163 -1.77 1.25 24.43
CA SER A 163 -2.22 2.11 25.55
C SER A 163 -2.36 3.59 25.14
N ILE A 164 -2.89 3.84 23.95
CA ILE A 164 -3.09 5.19 23.41
C ILE A 164 -4.37 5.79 23.99
N ASN A 165 -4.27 6.97 24.58
CA ASN A 165 -5.45 7.75 24.97
C ASN A 165 -5.97 8.57 23.78
N PRO A 166 -7.10 8.17 23.14
CA PRO A 166 -7.60 8.87 21.96
C PRO A 166 -8.01 10.33 22.25
N ALA A 167 -8.33 10.68 23.50
CA ALA A 167 -8.69 12.05 23.88
C ALA A 167 -7.55 13.06 23.70
N THR A 168 -6.30 12.62 23.69
CA THR A 168 -5.13 13.53 23.51
C THR A 168 -5.10 14.16 22.13
N ARG A 169 -5.64 13.50 21.11
CA ARG A 169 -5.75 14.00 19.72
C ARG A 169 -7.19 14.39 19.38
N GLY A 170 -8.17 13.80 20.06
CA GLY A 170 -9.58 13.89 19.72
C GLY A 170 -9.96 12.99 18.52
N VAL A 171 -11.24 12.83 18.29
CA VAL A 171 -11.79 12.02 17.21
C VAL A 171 -12.47 12.91 16.18
N ASN A 172 -12.40 12.47 14.92
CA ASN A 172 -13.17 13.04 13.83
C ASN A 172 -14.44 12.18 13.71
N ALA A 173 -15.57 12.76 14.04
CA ALA A 173 -16.91 12.15 13.98
C ALA A 173 -17.69 12.75 12.82
#